data_063f82259511fbba039ea6cb12ae450b
#
_entry.id   063f82259511fbba039ea6cb12ae450b
#
_cell.length_a   1.000
_cell.length_b   1.000
_cell.length_c   1.000
_cell.angle_alpha   90.00
_cell.angle_beta   90.00
_cell.angle_gamma   90.00
#
_symmetry.space_group_name_H-M   'P 1'
#
loop_
_entity.id
_entity.type
_entity.pdbx_description
1 polymer ?
#
loop_
_entity_poly.entity_id
_entity_poly.type
_entity_poly.pdbx_seq_one_letter_code
_entity_poly.pdbx_strand_id
1 'polypeptide(L)'
;MSKLRIGFVLTGSFCTFSKVMPVIQALIERGDSVTPILSDSAGTLDTRFGTAAHWRQELTALTGVSPIDSIVSAEPIGPKALFDILIVAPCTGNTLARLAHGLTDTPATMAVKSHLPGERPVVLAVSTNDGLSGSAANLGTLLNRRHYYFVPLRQDAPHSKPRSLVADMTLIPAAIDAAMNGRQLQPILLAPNV
;
A
#
# COMPACT_ATOMS: atom_id res chain seq x y z
N MET A 1 -11.82 -9.65 -17.06
CA MET A 1 -11.29 -10.12 -15.77
C MET A 1 -12.43 -10.09 -14.76
N SER A 2 -12.43 -10.99 -13.78
CA SER A 2 -13.43 -10.94 -12.70
C SER A 2 -13.19 -9.68 -11.85
N LYS A 3 -14.27 -9.05 -11.39
CA LYS A 3 -14.25 -7.89 -10.49
C LYS A 3 -13.57 -8.27 -9.17
N LEU A 4 -12.51 -7.57 -8.80
CA LEU A 4 -11.78 -7.80 -7.55
C LEU A 4 -12.35 -6.96 -6.41
N ARG A 5 -12.27 -7.50 -5.19
CA ARG A 5 -12.48 -6.77 -3.94
C ARG A 5 -11.13 -6.39 -3.39
N ILE A 6 -10.80 -5.11 -3.43
CA ILE A 6 -9.48 -4.58 -3.09
C ILE A 6 -9.57 -3.80 -1.78
N GLY A 7 -8.77 -4.19 -0.79
CA GLY A 7 -8.47 -3.32 0.35
C GLY A 7 -7.27 -2.41 0.02
N PHE A 8 -7.48 -1.11 0.01
CA PHE A 8 -6.45 -0.14 -0.36
C PHE A 8 -5.98 0.64 0.88
N VAL A 9 -4.78 0.30 1.36
CA VAL A 9 -4.20 0.81 2.62
C VAL A 9 -3.34 2.03 2.34
N LEU A 10 -3.69 3.18 2.91
CA LEU A 10 -2.89 4.40 2.84
C LEU A 10 -2.11 4.61 4.13
N THR A 11 -0.80 4.91 4.01
CA THR A 11 0.06 5.19 5.16
C THR A 11 0.74 6.55 5.03
N GLY A 12 1.46 7.01 6.04
CA GLY A 12 1.89 8.40 6.26
C GLY A 12 2.87 9.02 5.25
N SER A 13 2.99 8.53 4.01
CA SER A 13 3.72 9.23 2.94
C SER A 13 2.79 10.19 2.18
N PHE A 14 2.39 11.26 2.85
CA PHE A 14 1.33 12.19 2.40
C PHE A 14 1.60 12.85 1.05
N CYS A 15 2.89 13.14 0.72
CA CYS A 15 3.27 13.70 -0.58
C CYS A 15 2.95 12.77 -1.76
N THR A 16 2.63 11.51 -1.50
CA THR A 16 2.31 10.50 -2.51
C THR A 16 0.80 10.34 -2.71
N PHE A 17 -0.04 10.88 -1.84
CA PHE A 17 -1.49 10.70 -1.91
C PHE A 17 -2.07 11.18 -3.24
N SER A 18 -1.65 12.34 -3.73
CA SER A 18 -2.06 12.84 -5.05
C SER A 18 -1.73 11.91 -6.22
N LYS A 19 -0.74 11.02 -6.05
CA LYS A 19 -0.35 10.02 -7.06
C LYS A 19 -1.18 8.73 -6.96
N VAL A 20 -1.69 8.38 -5.78
CA VAL A 20 -2.47 7.15 -5.60
C VAL A 20 -3.97 7.37 -5.82
N MET A 21 -4.50 8.57 -5.62
CA MET A 21 -5.92 8.86 -5.88
C MET A 21 -6.35 8.53 -7.33
N PRO A 22 -5.60 8.93 -8.38
CA PRO A 22 -5.92 8.53 -9.75
C PRO A 22 -5.84 7.02 -9.99
N VAL A 23 -4.99 6.32 -9.24
CA VAL A 23 -4.88 4.86 -9.33
C VAL A 23 -6.13 4.18 -8.76
N ILE A 24 -6.62 4.66 -7.61
CA ILE A 24 -7.88 4.18 -7.01
C ILE A 24 -9.04 4.40 -8.01
N GLN A 25 -9.11 5.57 -8.62
CA GLN A 25 -10.10 5.89 -9.65
C GLN A 25 -10.04 4.88 -10.81
N ALA A 26 -8.84 4.63 -11.36
CA ALA A 26 -8.65 3.70 -12.45
C ALA A 26 -9.05 2.25 -12.11
N LEU A 27 -8.82 1.81 -10.87
CA LEU A 27 -9.27 0.49 -10.40
C LEU A 27 -10.79 0.40 -10.34
N ILE A 28 -11.47 1.45 -9.88
CA ILE A 28 -12.94 1.53 -9.85
C ILE A 28 -13.50 1.53 -11.28
N GLU A 29 -12.91 2.32 -12.20
CA GLU A 29 -13.29 2.36 -13.61
C GLU A 29 -13.06 1.01 -14.31
N ARG A 30 -12.06 0.23 -13.89
CA ARG A 30 -11.85 -1.15 -14.33
C ARG A 30 -12.97 -2.09 -13.86
N GLY A 31 -13.80 -1.66 -12.92
CA GLY A 31 -14.92 -2.42 -12.35
C GLY A 31 -14.62 -3.09 -11.01
N ASP A 32 -13.45 -2.85 -10.41
CA ASP A 32 -13.11 -3.37 -9.09
C ASP A 32 -13.86 -2.63 -7.99
N SER A 33 -14.08 -3.29 -6.85
CA SER A 33 -14.56 -2.63 -5.64
C SER A 33 -13.37 -2.31 -4.73
N VAL A 34 -13.22 -1.04 -4.37
CA VAL A 34 -12.10 -0.57 -3.54
C VAL A 34 -12.64 -0.11 -2.19
N THR A 35 -12.09 -0.66 -1.11
CA THR A 35 -12.35 -0.20 0.27
C THR A 35 -11.07 0.44 0.82
N PRO A 36 -11.07 1.73 1.16
CA PRO A 36 -9.91 2.37 1.73
C PRO A 36 -9.68 1.94 3.19
N ILE A 37 -8.42 1.84 3.57
CA ILE A 37 -7.97 1.54 4.92
C ILE A 37 -6.91 2.59 5.29
N LEU A 38 -7.06 3.26 6.42
CA LEU A 38 -6.13 4.32 6.83
C LEU A 38 -5.26 3.83 7.99
N SER A 39 -3.94 4.04 7.90
CA SER A 39 -3.10 3.96 9.10
C SER A 39 -3.44 5.08 10.07
N ASP A 40 -3.02 4.98 11.34
CA ASP A 40 -3.25 6.04 12.32
C ASP A 40 -2.77 7.40 11.81
N SER A 41 -1.54 7.47 11.27
CA SER A 41 -1.01 8.72 10.71
C SER A 41 -1.86 9.26 9.57
N ALA A 42 -2.28 8.40 8.63
CA ALA A 42 -3.09 8.83 7.48
C ALA A 42 -4.49 9.27 7.89
N GLY A 43 -5.05 8.66 8.94
CA GLY A 43 -6.40 8.94 9.42
C GLY A 43 -6.53 10.11 10.41
N THR A 44 -5.40 10.60 10.98
CA THR A 44 -5.45 11.58 12.09
C THR A 44 -4.59 12.82 11.90
N LEU A 45 -3.52 12.76 11.09
CA LEU A 45 -2.57 13.87 10.99
C LEU A 45 -2.93 14.84 9.86
N ASP A 46 -3.03 16.11 10.22
CA ASP A 46 -3.10 17.22 9.26
C ASP A 46 -1.69 17.59 8.79
N THR A 47 -1.54 17.79 7.50
CA THR A 47 -0.26 18.11 6.88
C THR A 47 -0.42 19.21 5.83
N ARG A 48 0.70 19.74 5.33
CA ARG A 48 0.70 20.67 4.18
C ARG A 48 0.13 20.07 2.88
N PHE A 49 -0.06 18.75 2.82
CA PHE A 49 -0.62 18.06 1.66
C PHE A 49 -2.13 17.81 1.77
N GLY A 50 -2.75 18.26 2.85
CA GLY A 50 -4.17 18.12 3.15
C GLY A 50 -4.39 17.67 4.59
N THR A 51 -5.60 17.91 5.08
CA THR A 51 -6.04 17.44 6.40
C THR A 51 -6.46 15.97 6.33
N ALA A 52 -6.44 15.28 7.47
CA ALA A 52 -6.96 13.91 7.58
C ALA A 52 -8.44 13.85 7.18
N ALA A 53 -9.22 14.86 7.57
CA ALA A 53 -10.64 14.97 7.20
C ALA A 53 -10.84 15.11 5.69
N HIS A 54 -10.02 15.93 5.01
CA HIS A 54 -10.06 16.08 3.55
C HIS A 54 -9.82 14.73 2.86
N TRP A 55 -8.74 14.02 3.18
CA TRP A 55 -8.43 12.75 2.54
C TRP A 55 -9.48 11.67 2.81
N ARG A 56 -10.05 11.66 4.01
CA ARG A 56 -11.17 10.76 4.35
C ARG A 56 -12.39 11.04 3.49
N GLN A 57 -12.75 12.32 3.30
CA GLN A 57 -13.88 12.74 2.48
C GLN A 57 -13.66 12.38 1.01
N GLU A 58 -12.48 12.68 0.46
CA GLU A 58 -12.12 12.34 -0.92
C GLU A 58 -12.18 10.82 -1.18
N LEU A 59 -11.62 10.02 -0.28
CA LEU A 59 -11.67 8.56 -0.39
C LEU A 59 -13.09 8.03 -0.31
N THR A 60 -13.90 8.56 0.60
CA THR A 60 -15.31 8.16 0.74
C THR A 60 -16.12 8.53 -0.50
N ALA A 61 -15.93 9.73 -1.03
CA ALA A 61 -16.60 10.19 -2.24
C ALA A 61 -16.21 9.32 -3.46
N LEU A 62 -14.92 8.99 -3.57
CA LEU A 62 -14.38 8.21 -4.67
C LEU A 62 -14.83 6.74 -4.66
N THR A 63 -14.82 6.11 -3.48
CA THR A 63 -15.07 4.66 -3.34
C THR A 63 -16.51 4.32 -2.96
N GLY A 64 -17.28 5.29 -2.48
CA GLY A 64 -18.64 5.08 -1.97
C GLY A 64 -18.69 4.43 -0.58
N VAL A 65 -17.54 4.18 0.08
CA VAL A 65 -17.48 3.55 1.40
C VAL A 65 -16.56 4.30 2.35
N SER A 66 -16.94 4.33 3.63
CA SER A 66 -16.10 4.93 4.66
C SER A 66 -14.82 4.12 4.89
N PRO A 67 -13.65 4.77 5.06
CA PRO A 67 -12.41 4.07 5.34
C PRO A 67 -12.45 3.24 6.64
N ILE A 68 -11.81 2.07 6.60
CA ILE A 68 -11.45 1.30 7.79
C ILE A 68 -10.27 2.02 8.48
N ASP A 69 -10.39 2.38 9.75
CA ASP A 69 -9.44 3.26 10.44
C ASP A 69 -9.12 2.85 11.88
N SER A 70 -9.55 1.67 12.29
CA SER A 70 -9.24 1.11 13.60
C SER A 70 -8.79 -0.34 13.52
N ILE A 71 -8.03 -0.79 14.51
CA ILE A 71 -7.62 -2.20 14.64
C ILE A 71 -8.85 -3.10 14.71
N VAL A 72 -9.87 -2.68 15.47
CA VAL A 72 -11.11 -3.43 15.63
C VAL A 72 -11.87 -3.60 14.32
N SER A 73 -11.93 -2.56 13.48
CA SER A 73 -12.60 -2.63 12.18
C SER A 73 -11.77 -3.36 11.10
N ALA A 74 -10.45 -3.47 11.29
CA ALA A 74 -9.55 -4.20 10.38
C ALA A 74 -9.45 -5.70 10.71
N GLU A 75 -9.68 -6.12 11.95
CA GLU A 75 -9.60 -7.52 12.38
C GLU A 75 -10.51 -8.45 11.56
N PRO A 76 -11.78 -8.11 11.25
CA PRO A 76 -12.68 -8.97 10.50
C PRO A 76 -12.28 -9.24 9.04
N ILE A 77 -11.29 -8.55 8.49
CA ILE A 77 -10.86 -8.66 7.07
C ILE A 77 -10.53 -10.11 6.70
N GLY A 78 -9.82 -10.83 7.57
CA GLY A 78 -9.43 -12.21 7.34
C GLY A 78 -10.58 -13.19 7.52
N PRO A 79 -11.19 -13.28 8.73
CA PRO A 79 -12.25 -14.22 9.03
C PRO A 79 -13.44 -14.12 8.07
N LYS A 80 -13.78 -12.91 7.61
CA LYS A 80 -14.87 -12.68 6.65
C LYS A 80 -14.41 -12.71 5.18
N ALA A 81 -13.14 -12.93 4.90
CA ALA A 81 -12.57 -12.92 3.55
C ALA A 81 -13.03 -11.69 2.74
N LEU A 82 -12.90 -10.48 3.33
CA LEU A 82 -13.48 -9.26 2.76
C LEU A 82 -12.85 -8.87 1.42
N PHE A 83 -11.56 -9.14 1.23
CA PHE A 83 -10.80 -8.74 0.06
C PHE A 83 -10.12 -9.93 -0.62
N ASP A 84 -9.95 -9.84 -1.91
CA ASP A 84 -9.18 -10.79 -2.72
C ASP A 84 -7.69 -10.43 -2.69
N ILE A 85 -7.38 -9.15 -2.52
CA ILE A 85 -6.03 -8.59 -2.47
C ILE A 85 -5.99 -7.34 -1.57
N LEU A 86 -4.86 -7.12 -0.89
CA LEU A 86 -4.54 -5.86 -0.22
C LEU A 86 -3.44 -5.11 -0.96
N ILE A 87 -3.60 -3.79 -1.07
CA ILE A 87 -2.59 -2.88 -1.61
C ILE A 87 -2.18 -1.91 -0.50
N VAL A 88 -0.91 -1.85 -0.16
CA VAL A 88 -0.38 -0.85 0.77
C VAL A 88 0.33 0.23 -0.04
N ALA A 89 -0.34 1.30 -0.34
CA ALA A 89 0.12 2.38 -1.20
C ALA A 89 -0.35 3.77 -0.72
N PRO A 90 0.59 4.65 -0.37
CA PRO A 90 2.01 4.40 -0.22
C PRO A 90 2.34 3.56 1.01
N CYS A 91 3.39 2.72 0.97
CA CYS A 91 3.93 2.00 2.11
C CYS A 91 5.17 2.73 2.64
N THR A 92 5.06 3.34 3.83
CA THR A 92 6.18 4.03 4.49
C THR A 92 7.21 3.05 5.04
N GLY A 93 8.46 3.48 5.25
CA GLY A 93 9.50 2.70 5.92
C GLY A 93 9.06 2.19 7.30
N ASN A 94 8.29 3.00 8.04
CA ASN A 94 7.74 2.60 9.35
C ASN A 94 6.72 1.45 9.22
N THR A 95 5.82 1.52 8.24
CA THR A 95 4.87 0.44 7.97
C THR A 95 5.61 -0.81 7.47
N LEU A 96 6.59 -0.64 6.59
CA LEU A 96 7.45 -1.73 6.10
C LEU A 96 8.16 -2.46 7.25
N ALA A 97 8.73 -1.70 8.21
CA ALA A 97 9.36 -2.25 9.40
C ALA A 97 8.36 -3.05 10.26
N ARG A 98 7.19 -2.49 10.55
CA ARG A 98 6.15 -3.20 11.30
C ARG A 98 5.76 -4.51 10.63
N LEU A 99 5.53 -4.50 9.32
CA LEU A 99 5.18 -5.71 8.57
C LEU A 99 6.32 -6.73 8.62
N ALA A 100 7.57 -6.30 8.46
CA ALA A 100 8.74 -7.18 8.53
C ALA A 100 8.93 -7.85 9.90
N HIS A 101 8.57 -7.14 10.98
CA HIS A 101 8.67 -7.66 12.34
C HIS A 101 7.36 -8.27 12.88
N GLY A 102 6.31 -8.31 12.08
CA GLY A 102 5.02 -8.89 12.48
C GLY A 102 4.27 -8.05 13.53
N LEU A 103 4.56 -6.76 13.64
CA LEU A 103 3.87 -5.84 14.54
C LEU A 103 2.51 -5.45 13.95
N THR A 104 1.46 -5.52 14.76
CA THR A 104 0.07 -5.35 14.33
C THR A 104 -0.67 -4.31 15.17
N ASP A 105 0.02 -3.25 15.50
CA ASP A 105 -0.37 -2.17 16.38
C ASP A 105 -1.04 -0.97 15.68
N THR A 106 -1.37 -1.13 14.38
CA THR A 106 -2.06 -0.12 13.58
C THR A 106 -3.17 -0.76 12.73
N PRO A 107 -4.19 -0.01 12.28
CA PRO A 107 -5.21 -0.53 11.37
C PRO A 107 -4.60 -1.12 10.09
N ALA A 108 -3.59 -0.45 9.54
CA ALA A 108 -2.87 -0.89 8.33
C ALA A 108 -2.19 -2.25 8.51
N THR A 109 -1.48 -2.45 9.61
CA THR A 109 -0.76 -3.70 9.89
C THR A 109 -1.69 -4.81 10.35
N MET A 110 -2.78 -4.47 11.06
CA MET A 110 -3.83 -5.42 11.41
C MET A 110 -4.55 -5.94 10.16
N ALA A 111 -4.85 -5.06 9.20
CA ALA A 111 -5.46 -5.47 7.93
C ALA A 111 -4.60 -6.52 7.21
N VAL A 112 -3.29 -6.28 7.09
CA VAL A 112 -2.36 -7.22 6.45
C VAL A 112 -2.26 -8.52 7.24
N LYS A 113 -2.08 -8.47 8.56
CA LYS A 113 -2.05 -9.67 9.42
C LYS A 113 -3.30 -10.51 9.29
N SER A 114 -4.46 -9.87 9.31
CA SER A 114 -5.75 -10.56 9.22
C SER A 114 -5.95 -11.21 7.84
N HIS A 115 -5.47 -10.58 6.77
CA HIS A 115 -5.63 -11.03 5.39
C HIS A 115 -4.74 -12.24 5.01
N LEU A 116 -3.48 -12.24 5.46
CA LEU A 116 -2.45 -13.22 5.07
C LEU A 116 -2.76 -14.69 5.38
N PRO A 117 -3.41 -15.06 6.51
CA PRO A 117 -3.74 -16.45 6.78
C PRO A 117 -4.63 -17.12 5.72
N GLY A 118 -5.35 -16.33 4.92
CA GLY A 118 -6.10 -16.81 3.76
C GLY A 118 -5.26 -17.02 2.50
N GLU A 119 -3.92 -16.95 2.60
CA GLU A 119 -2.95 -17.08 1.49
C GLU A 119 -3.19 -16.09 0.34
N ARG A 120 -3.86 -14.97 0.64
CA ARG A 120 -4.20 -13.94 -0.33
C ARG A 120 -3.08 -12.92 -0.46
N PRO A 121 -2.85 -12.38 -1.68
CA PRO A 121 -1.73 -11.49 -1.95
C PRO A 121 -1.84 -10.13 -1.26
N VAL A 122 -0.67 -9.59 -0.91
CA VAL A 122 -0.47 -8.22 -0.44
C VAL A 122 0.56 -7.55 -1.35
N VAL A 123 0.20 -6.44 -1.96
CA VAL A 123 1.09 -5.64 -2.83
C VAL A 123 1.57 -4.41 -2.06
N LEU A 124 2.88 -4.19 -2.03
CA LEU A 124 3.52 -3.08 -1.33
C LEU A 124 4.06 -2.07 -2.34
N ALA A 125 3.55 -0.85 -2.30
CA ALA A 125 4.07 0.30 -3.04
C ALA A 125 4.92 1.17 -2.10
N VAL A 126 6.19 0.82 -1.95
CA VAL A 126 7.10 1.46 -0.99
C VAL A 126 7.37 2.91 -1.37
N SER A 127 7.36 3.80 -0.39
CA SER A 127 7.74 5.21 -0.53
C SER A 127 8.44 5.64 0.76
N THR A 128 9.79 5.64 0.73
CA THR A 128 10.61 5.94 1.90
C THR A 128 11.95 6.54 1.54
N ASN A 129 12.43 7.48 2.35
CA ASN A 129 13.72 8.17 2.15
C ASN A 129 14.94 7.32 2.56
N ASP A 130 14.73 6.20 3.23
CA ASP A 130 15.76 5.33 3.79
C ASP A 130 15.74 3.89 3.23
N GLY A 131 15.13 3.70 2.07
CA GLY A 131 14.95 2.39 1.44
C GLY A 131 16.25 1.61 1.21
N LEU A 132 17.36 2.33 0.93
CA LEU A 132 18.71 1.79 0.77
C LEU A 132 19.58 1.93 2.04
N SER A 133 18.96 2.14 3.20
CA SER A 133 19.67 2.23 4.50
C SER A 133 18.84 1.52 5.60
N GLY A 134 18.23 2.26 6.52
CA GLY A 134 17.51 1.68 7.65
C GLY A 134 16.37 0.74 7.28
N SER A 135 15.67 1.00 6.19
CA SER A 135 14.59 0.13 5.69
C SER A 135 15.05 -1.02 4.79
N ALA A 136 16.32 -1.09 4.40
CA ALA A 136 16.83 -2.09 3.45
C ALA A 136 16.65 -3.54 3.94
N ALA A 137 16.94 -3.80 5.22
CA ALA A 137 16.76 -5.11 5.83
C ALA A 137 15.27 -5.53 5.85
N ASN A 138 14.38 -4.60 6.16
CA ASN A 138 12.94 -4.85 6.19
C ASN A 138 12.40 -5.15 4.78
N LEU A 139 12.87 -4.41 3.78
CA LEU A 139 12.56 -4.65 2.37
C LEU A 139 13.01 -6.06 1.96
N GLY A 140 14.26 -6.43 2.24
CA GLY A 140 14.80 -7.76 1.95
C GLY A 140 14.02 -8.88 2.65
N THR A 141 13.63 -8.67 3.91
CA THR A 141 12.80 -9.62 4.67
C THR A 141 11.46 -9.87 3.99
N LEU A 142 10.78 -8.81 3.57
CA LEU A 142 9.45 -8.94 2.95
C LEU A 142 9.53 -9.45 1.51
N LEU A 143 10.58 -9.12 0.75
CA LEU A 143 10.84 -9.69 -0.57
C LEU A 143 10.98 -11.23 -0.52
N ASN A 144 11.45 -11.78 0.59
CA ASN A 144 11.61 -13.23 0.79
C ASN A 144 10.36 -13.91 1.38
N ARG A 145 9.32 -13.17 1.75
CA ARG A 145 8.09 -13.74 2.33
C ARG A 145 7.07 -14.10 1.27
N ARG A 146 6.38 -15.22 1.46
CA ARG A 146 5.26 -15.64 0.61
C ARG A 146 4.11 -14.63 0.70
N HIS A 147 3.41 -14.47 -0.41
CA HIS A 147 2.22 -13.62 -0.59
C HIS A 147 2.48 -12.10 -0.49
N TYR A 148 3.72 -11.66 -0.32
CA TYR A 148 4.11 -10.27 -0.49
C TYR A 148 4.67 -10.05 -1.89
N TYR A 149 4.15 -9.03 -2.56
CA TYR A 149 4.57 -8.59 -3.90
C TYR A 149 4.87 -7.10 -3.85
N PHE A 150 5.72 -6.64 -4.73
CA PHE A 150 6.14 -5.25 -4.73
C PHE A 150 5.78 -4.57 -6.04
N VAL A 151 5.28 -3.34 -5.94
CA VAL A 151 5.25 -2.43 -7.09
C VAL A 151 6.69 -2.08 -7.43
N PRO A 152 7.10 -2.12 -8.70
CA PRO A 152 8.47 -1.79 -9.11
C PRO A 152 9.00 -0.50 -8.55
N LEU A 153 10.26 -0.51 -8.13
CA LEU A 153 10.93 0.53 -7.34
C LEU A 153 11.98 1.27 -8.17
N ARG A 154 12.19 2.55 -7.85
CA ARG A 154 13.32 3.35 -8.34
C ARG A 154 13.82 4.32 -7.28
N GLN A 155 15.01 4.86 -7.48
CA GLN A 155 15.44 6.06 -6.77
C GLN A 155 14.74 7.27 -7.39
N ASP A 156 14.07 8.09 -6.58
CA ASP A 156 13.36 9.29 -7.05
C ASP A 156 14.29 10.48 -7.29
N ALA A 157 15.40 10.56 -6.56
CA ALA A 157 16.38 11.62 -6.66
C ALA A 157 17.78 11.11 -6.26
N PRO A 158 18.47 10.30 -7.11
CA PRO A 158 19.72 9.60 -6.71
C PRO A 158 20.82 10.50 -6.18
N HIS A 159 20.95 11.71 -6.73
CA HIS A 159 22.01 12.66 -6.33
C HIS A 159 21.69 13.38 -5.02
N SER A 160 20.45 13.81 -4.80
CA SER A 160 20.05 14.57 -3.60
C SER A 160 19.50 13.68 -2.47
N LYS A 161 18.99 12.50 -2.80
CA LYS A 161 18.44 11.52 -1.85
C LYS A 161 18.94 10.11 -2.18
N PRO A 162 20.23 9.83 -2.04
CA PRO A 162 20.86 8.59 -2.55
C PRO A 162 20.33 7.31 -1.89
N ARG A 163 19.60 7.41 -0.79
CA ARG A 163 19.04 6.27 -0.05
C ARG A 163 17.53 6.11 -0.20
N SER A 164 16.88 7.03 -0.90
CA SER A 164 15.42 7.00 -1.09
C SER A 164 15.02 5.98 -2.15
N LEU A 165 13.94 5.25 -1.87
CA LEU A 165 13.27 4.38 -2.82
C LEU A 165 11.78 4.73 -2.88
N VAL A 166 11.26 4.78 -4.10
CA VAL A 166 9.84 5.01 -4.35
C VAL A 166 9.32 4.04 -5.40
N ALA A 167 8.13 3.49 -5.15
CA ALA A 167 7.42 2.68 -6.13
C ALA A 167 6.83 3.58 -7.23
N ASP A 168 6.78 3.07 -8.45
CA ASP A 168 6.02 3.70 -9.52
C ASP A 168 4.53 3.39 -9.33
N MET A 169 3.80 4.35 -8.75
CA MET A 169 2.37 4.15 -8.40
C MET A 169 1.51 3.82 -9.62
N THR A 170 1.92 4.22 -10.82
CA THR A 170 1.18 3.90 -12.06
C THR A 170 1.20 2.42 -12.42
N LEU A 171 2.15 1.67 -11.85
CA LEU A 171 2.27 0.23 -12.04
C LEU A 171 1.46 -0.61 -11.04
N ILE A 172 0.73 0.01 -10.12
CA ILE A 172 -0.12 -0.70 -9.14
C ILE A 172 -1.10 -1.65 -9.85
N PRO A 173 -1.87 -1.25 -10.89
CA PRO A 173 -2.79 -2.17 -11.56
C PRO A 173 -2.09 -3.41 -12.15
N ALA A 174 -0.94 -3.22 -12.79
CA ALA A 174 -0.16 -4.34 -13.34
C ALA A 174 0.44 -5.24 -12.23
N ALA A 175 0.84 -4.65 -11.09
CA ALA A 175 1.32 -5.40 -9.94
C ALA A 175 0.20 -6.23 -9.29
N ILE A 176 -1.03 -5.70 -9.23
CA ILE A 176 -2.22 -6.45 -8.81
C ILE A 176 -2.42 -7.67 -9.70
N ASP A 177 -2.43 -7.48 -11.02
CA ASP A 177 -2.68 -8.54 -11.98
C ASP A 177 -1.59 -9.63 -11.91
N ALA A 178 -0.33 -9.26 -11.72
CA ALA A 178 0.77 -10.20 -11.51
C ALA A 178 0.61 -10.96 -10.18
N ALA A 179 0.32 -10.25 -9.08
CA ALA A 179 0.17 -10.83 -7.74
C ALA A 179 -1.01 -11.81 -7.65
N MET A 180 -2.14 -11.51 -8.31
CA MET A 180 -3.29 -12.42 -8.40
C MET A 180 -2.96 -13.73 -9.14
N ASN A 181 -1.90 -13.73 -9.95
CA ASN A 181 -1.36 -14.93 -10.61
C ASN A 181 -0.13 -15.51 -9.88
N GLY A 182 0.12 -15.12 -8.62
CA GLY A 182 1.22 -15.60 -7.81
C GLY A 182 2.61 -15.17 -8.29
N ARG A 183 2.71 -14.10 -9.09
CA ARG A 183 3.96 -13.63 -9.69
C ARG A 183 4.32 -12.22 -9.27
N GLN A 184 5.62 -11.99 -9.07
CA GLN A 184 6.17 -10.63 -8.91
C GLN A 184 6.25 -9.95 -10.27
N LEU A 185 5.69 -8.73 -10.38
CA LEU A 185 5.84 -7.91 -11.59
C LEU A 185 7.32 -7.57 -11.83
N GLN A 186 7.79 -7.77 -13.04
CA GLN A 186 9.18 -7.52 -13.46
C GLN A 186 9.25 -6.43 -14.54
N PRO A 187 10.37 -5.66 -14.61
CA PRO A 187 11.49 -5.66 -13.67
C PRO A 187 11.09 -5.01 -12.34
N ILE A 188 11.57 -5.57 -11.21
CA ILE A 188 11.28 -4.99 -9.87
C ILE A 188 12.07 -3.71 -9.61
N LEU A 189 13.25 -3.57 -10.21
CA LEU A 189 14.07 -2.36 -10.15
C LEU A 189 13.99 -1.63 -11.50
N LEU A 190 13.50 -0.39 -11.44
CA LEU A 190 13.39 0.49 -12.60
C LEU A 190 14.61 1.43 -12.66
N ALA A 191 14.92 1.93 -13.86
CA ALA A 191 15.89 3.00 -14.01
C ALA A 191 15.51 4.22 -13.16
N PRO A 192 16.49 4.95 -12.59
CA PRO A 192 16.21 6.21 -11.90
C PRO A 192 15.53 7.22 -12.82
N ASN A 193 14.75 8.13 -12.24
CA ASN A 193 14.35 9.32 -12.99
C ASN A 193 15.60 10.20 -13.18
N VAL A 194 15.97 10.45 -14.42
CA VAL A 194 17.10 11.31 -14.78
C VAL A 194 16.64 12.76 -14.87
#